data_2c35a85ccca3c967700325070ac55d99
#
_entry.id   2c35a85ccca3c967700325070ac55d99
#
_cell.length_a   1.000
_cell.length_b   1.000
_cell.length_c   1.000
_cell.angle_alpha   90.00
_cell.angle_beta   90.00
_cell.angle_gamma   90.00
#
_symmetry.space_group_name_H-M   'P 1'
#
loop_
_entity.id
_entity.type
_entity.pdbx_description
1 polymer ?
#
loop_
_entity_poly.entity_id
_entity_poly.type
_entity_poly.pdbx_seq_one_letter_code
_entity_poly.pdbx_strand_id
1 'polypeptide(L)'
;TDAILASDHVLDLGPGAGVHGGMIVAEGTPAEIMSNPASLTGKYLSGKMAIPLPKKRLQPKPNKFLTLEGAHGNNLKTVTANFPVGLMTCVTGVSGSGKSTLINDTLFRLVAQQINRATTAAAPYKEITGLEHFDSVIDISQSPIGRTPRSNPATYTGLFTPLREIFAETQEARSRGYKPGRFSFNVKGGRCEACQGDGMIKVEMHFLPDVYVPCDDCKGKRYNRETLEIRYRGYNISEVLEMTIEDACEQFKNIPKISKKLETLMEVGLSYIRLGQSATTLSGGEAQRIKLAKELSKRSTGSTLYILDEPTTGLHFHDIAKLMEVLQKLRDQGNTVVIIEHNLDVIKTADWIVDLGPEGG
;
A
#
# COMPACT_ATOMS: atom_id res chain seq x y z
N THR A 1 -17.93 9.24 9.01
CA THR A 1 -18.77 9.08 10.23
C THR A 1 -20.04 9.90 10.09
N ASP A 2 -19.93 11.21 9.92
CA ASP A 2 -21.08 12.13 9.94
C ASP A 2 -22.10 11.85 8.83
N ALA A 3 -21.63 11.50 7.62
CA ALA A 3 -22.51 11.13 6.51
C ALA A 3 -23.35 9.87 6.82
N ILE A 4 -22.75 8.86 7.48
CA ILE A 4 -23.46 7.65 7.88
C ILE A 4 -24.50 7.97 8.97
N LEU A 5 -24.13 8.80 9.94
CA LEU A 5 -25.06 9.21 11.02
C LEU A 5 -26.20 10.10 10.54
N ALA A 6 -25.97 10.85 9.45
CA ALA A 6 -26.98 11.73 8.84
C ALA A 6 -27.87 11.02 7.79
N SER A 7 -27.60 9.74 7.47
CA SER A 7 -28.39 8.99 6.50
C SER A 7 -29.68 8.45 7.14
N ASP A 8 -30.73 8.29 6.33
CA ASP A 8 -32.00 7.72 6.77
C ASP A 8 -31.90 6.20 6.93
N HIS A 9 -31.10 5.54 6.09
CA HIS A 9 -30.97 4.09 6.05
C HIS A 9 -29.53 3.69 5.73
N VAL A 10 -29.01 2.67 6.41
CA VAL A 10 -27.66 2.13 6.26
C VAL A 10 -27.74 0.64 5.97
N LEU A 11 -26.95 0.20 5.00
CA LEU A 11 -26.71 -1.20 4.69
C LEU A 11 -25.26 -1.51 4.98
N ASP A 12 -24.98 -2.35 5.98
CA ASP A 12 -23.63 -2.74 6.40
C ASP A 12 -23.24 -4.08 5.79
N LEU A 13 -22.25 -4.08 4.93
CA LEU A 13 -21.75 -5.27 4.25
C LEU A 13 -20.48 -5.78 4.91
N GLY A 14 -20.39 -7.09 5.11
CA GLY A 14 -19.26 -7.74 5.75
C GLY A 14 -19.40 -9.26 5.80
N PRO A 15 -18.90 -9.90 6.89
CA PRO A 15 -18.19 -9.32 8.05
C PRO A 15 -16.73 -8.92 7.76
N GLY A 16 -16.12 -9.44 6.70
CA GLY A 16 -14.74 -9.16 6.31
C GLY A 16 -14.62 -8.67 4.87
N ALA A 17 -13.42 -8.74 4.31
CA ALA A 17 -13.14 -8.40 2.93
C ALA A 17 -12.96 -9.65 2.05
N GLY A 18 -13.12 -9.51 0.73
CA GLY A 18 -12.92 -10.59 -0.23
C GLY A 18 -13.90 -11.76 0.00
N VAL A 19 -13.37 -12.97 0.11
CA VAL A 19 -14.18 -14.20 0.31
C VAL A 19 -14.93 -14.24 1.64
N HIS A 20 -14.52 -13.43 2.62
CA HIS A 20 -15.16 -13.30 3.92
C HIS A 20 -16.21 -12.17 3.98
N GLY A 21 -16.42 -11.50 2.85
CA GLY A 21 -17.38 -10.39 2.71
C GLY A 21 -18.62 -10.77 1.92
N GLY A 22 -19.33 -9.76 1.43
CA GLY A 22 -20.46 -9.91 0.51
C GLY A 22 -21.79 -10.32 1.18
N MET A 23 -21.85 -10.31 2.52
CA MET A 23 -23.08 -10.57 3.27
C MET A 23 -23.60 -9.29 3.91
N ILE A 24 -24.93 -9.16 4.04
CA ILE A 24 -25.55 -8.11 4.83
C ILE A 24 -25.38 -8.49 6.31
N VAL A 25 -24.60 -7.71 7.05
CA VAL A 25 -24.34 -7.90 8.49
C VAL A 25 -25.42 -7.19 9.31
N ALA A 26 -25.81 -6.01 8.85
CA ALA A 26 -26.83 -5.19 9.49
C ALA A 26 -27.50 -4.28 8.45
N GLU A 27 -28.77 -4.00 8.67
CA GLU A 27 -29.60 -3.13 7.84
C GLU A 27 -30.57 -2.35 8.73
N GLY A 28 -30.79 -1.06 8.45
CA GLY A 28 -31.69 -0.22 9.19
C GLY A 28 -31.20 1.21 9.37
N THR A 29 -31.77 1.91 10.34
CA THR A 29 -31.34 3.26 10.73
C THR A 29 -29.93 3.24 11.36
N PRO A 30 -29.20 4.36 11.39
CA PRO A 30 -27.91 4.43 12.08
C PRO A 30 -27.96 3.94 13.53
N ALA A 31 -29.06 4.19 14.25
CA ALA A 31 -29.25 3.73 15.63
C ALA A 31 -29.33 2.19 15.72
N GLU A 32 -30.04 1.56 14.79
CA GLU A 32 -30.14 0.09 14.72
C GLU A 32 -28.78 -0.54 14.38
N ILE A 33 -28.03 0.05 13.45
CA ILE A 33 -26.66 -0.39 13.15
C ILE A 33 -25.73 -0.29 14.37
N MET A 34 -25.78 0.83 15.12
CA MET A 34 -24.99 1.03 16.34
C MET A 34 -25.32 0.03 17.46
N SER A 35 -26.58 -0.44 17.49
CA SER A 35 -27.03 -1.42 18.48
C SER A 35 -26.69 -2.86 18.11
N ASN A 36 -26.40 -3.15 16.84
CA ASN A 36 -26.11 -4.49 16.35
C ASN A 36 -24.68 -4.95 16.77
N PRO A 37 -24.54 -6.00 17.62
CA PRO A 37 -23.22 -6.45 18.09
C PRO A 37 -22.37 -7.11 16.99
N ALA A 38 -22.98 -7.55 15.89
CA ALA A 38 -22.26 -8.13 14.75
C ALA A 38 -21.65 -7.05 13.84
N SER A 39 -22.23 -5.84 13.81
CA SER A 39 -21.76 -4.74 12.98
C SER A 39 -20.46 -4.15 13.51
N LEU A 40 -19.40 -4.28 12.70
CA LEU A 40 -18.11 -3.62 12.99
C LEU A 40 -18.23 -2.10 12.82
N THR A 41 -18.94 -1.66 11.77
CA THR A 41 -19.30 -0.25 11.54
C THR A 41 -20.05 0.31 12.75
N GLY A 42 -21.06 -0.40 13.25
CA GLY A 42 -21.84 0.01 14.42
C GLY A 42 -21.01 0.16 15.70
N LYS A 43 -20.01 -0.69 15.91
CA LYS A 43 -19.07 -0.58 17.05
C LYS A 43 -18.24 0.71 16.99
N TYR A 44 -17.79 1.10 15.79
CA TYR A 44 -17.06 2.37 15.62
C TYR A 44 -17.95 3.58 15.75
N LEU A 45 -19.15 3.55 15.15
CA LEU A 45 -20.13 4.66 15.25
C LEU A 45 -20.61 4.89 16.68
N SER A 46 -20.80 3.81 17.46
CA SER A 46 -21.22 3.91 18.87
C SER A 46 -20.09 4.25 19.85
N GLY A 47 -18.85 4.36 19.38
CA GLY A 47 -17.68 4.59 20.24
C GLY A 47 -17.22 3.37 21.05
N LYS A 48 -17.84 2.19 20.87
CA LYS A 48 -17.37 0.94 21.50
C LYS A 48 -15.99 0.52 21.00
N MET A 49 -15.68 0.87 19.77
CA MET A 49 -14.35 0.78 19.16
C MET A 49 -13.93 2.16 18.64
N ALA A 50 -12.65 2.45 18.71
CA ALA A 50 -12.07 3.68 18.19
C ALA A 50 -10.64 3.41 17.70
N ILE A 51 -10.12 4.29 16.85
CA ILE A 51 -8.69 4.27 16.51
C ILE A 51 -7.91 4.63 17.78
N PRO A 52 -6.96 3.76 18.23
CA PRO A 52 -6.26 3.99 19.49
C PRO A 52 -5.45 5.29 19.45
N LEU A 53 -5.69 6.17 20.41
CA LEU A 53 -4.87 7.36 20.59
C LEU A 53 -3.62 7.02 21.40
N PRO A 54 -2.45 7.55 21.05
CA PRO A 54 -1.23 7.33 21.80
C PRO A 54 -1.37 7.90 23.22
N LYS A 55 -1.12 7.08 24.24
CA LYS A 55 -1.17 7.50 25.65
C LYS A 55 -0.17 8.63 25.95
N LYS A 56 0.96 8.62 25.27
CA LYS A 56 2.01 9.66 25.37
C LYS A 56 2.53 9.94 23.96
N ARG A 57 2.51 11.21 23.57
CA ARG A 57 3.10 11.66 22.31
C ARG A 57 4.60 11.81 22.45
N LEU A 58 5.32 11.41 21.42
CA LEU A 58 6.74 11.67 21.35
C LEU A 58 6.96 13.18 21.21
N GLN A 59 8.00 13.68 21.87
CA GLN A 59 8.36 15.09 21.83
C GLN A 59 9.48 15.31 20.82
N PRO A 60 9.45 16.42 20.07
CA PRO A 60 10.54 16.78 19.17
C PRO A 60 11.84 16.99 19.97
N LYS A 61 12.95 16.49 19.44
CA LYS A 61 14.26 16.72 20.01
C LYS A 61 14.77 18.08 19.55
N PRO A 62 15.36 18.91 20.43
CA PRO A 62 16.01 20.14 20.02
C PRO A 62 17.02 19.87 18.90
N ASN A 63 17.07 20.74 17.90
CA ASN A 63 17.98 20.66 16.75
C ASN A 63 17.82 19.43 15.83
N LYS A 64 16.69 18.67 15.93
CA LYS A 64 16.35 17.57 15.03
C LYS A 64 15.08 17.88 14.25
N PHE A 65 15.20 18.78 13.30
CA PHE A 65 14.13 19.17 12.40
C PHE A 65 14.60 19.16 10.94
N LEU A 66 13.74 18.72 10.05
CA LEU A 66 13.81 19.04 8.64
C LEU A 66 13.00 20.31 8.43
N THR A 67 13.64 21.41 8.09
CA THR A 67 13.00 22.71 7.92
C THR A 67 13.03 23.12 6.46
N LEU A 68 11.86 23.37 5.89
CA LEU A 68 11.68 23.93 4.56
C LEU A 68 11.28 25.39 4.70
N GLU A 69 12.12 26.31 4.23
CA GLU A 69 11.88 27.74 4.29
C GLU A 69 11.46 28.31 2.94
N GLY A 70 10.46 29.19 2.99
CA GLY A 70 10.10 30.03 1.87
C GLY A 70 9.54 29.29 0.66
N ALA A 71 8.80 28.21 0.87
CA ALA A 71 8.09 27.50 -0.20
C ALA A 71 7.01 28.42 -0.81
N HIS A 72 7.07 28.65 -2.13
CA HIS A 72 6.18 29.59 -2.83
C HIS A 72 5.71 29.06 -4.19
N GLY A 73 5.64 27.74 -4.36
CA GLY A 73 5.04 27.11 -5.54
C GLY A 73 3.51 27.22 -5.51
N ASN A 74 2.89 27.38 -6.68
CA ASN A 74 1.44 27.52 -6.84
C ASN A 74 0.85 28.58 -5.90
N ASN A 75 -0.08 28.17 -5.00
CA ASN A 75 -0.76 29.07 -4.07
C ASN A 75 -0.01 29.27 -2.72
N LEU A 76 1.16 28.68 -2.52
CA LEU A 76 1.93 28.85 -1.28
C LEU A 76 2.49 30.27 -1.16
N LYS A 77 2.26 30.89 0.00
CA LYS A 77 2.65 32.28 0.30
C LYS A 77 3.95 32.33 1.13
N THR A 78 5.07 31.88 0.55
CA THR A 78 6.39 31.88 1.21
C THR A 78 6.36 31.14 2.56
N VAL A 79 5.83 29.90 2.54
CA VAL A 79 5.56 29.10 3.74
C VAL A 79 6.86 28.54 4.30
N THR A 80 7.02 28.59 5.62
CA THR A 80 8.06 27.87 6.36
C THR A 80 7.41 26.75 7.15
N ALA A 81 7.90 25.52 6.96
CA ALA A 81 7.37 24.32 7.61
C ALA A 81 8.49 23.51 8.29
N ASN A 82 8.23 23.06 9.52
CA ASN A 82 9.15 22.29 10.33
C ASN A 82 8.63 20.87 10.54
N PHE A 83 9.45 19.86 10.22
CA PHE A 83 9.14 18.45 10.38
C PHE A 83 10.11 17.82 11.38
N PRO A 84 9.67 17.48 12.61
CA PRO A 84 10.54 16.85 13.58
C PRO A 84 11.02 15.48 13.14
N VAL A 85 12.32 15.24 13.24
CA VAL A 85 12.94 13.97 12.86
C VAL A 85 12.58 12.85 13.83
N GLY A 86 12.23 11.68 13.32
CA GLY A 86 11.85 10.50 14.11
C GLY A 86 10.44 10.54 14.67
N LEU A 87 9.59 11.43 14.16
CA LEU A 87 8.20 11.60 14.58
C LEU A 87 7.22 11.38 13.43
N MET A 88 5.95 11.19 13.77
CA MET A 88 4.86 11.15 12.82
C MET A 88 4.20 12.53 12.72
N THR A 89 4.33 13.18 11.57
CA THR A 89 3.75 14.49 11.28
C THR A 89 2.54 14.33 10.36
N CYS A 90 1.38 14.85 10.76
CA CYS A 90 0.24 15.03 9.86
C CYS A 90 0.25 16.46 9.29
N VAL A 91 0.10 16.53 7.96
CA VAL A 91 -0.12 17.77 7.22
C VAL A 91 -1.60 17.85 6.87
N THR A 92 -2.27 18.84 7.40
CA THR A 92 -3.73 19.01 7.28
C THR A 92 -4.08 20.38 6.72
N GLY A 93 -5.35 20.64 6.54
CA GLY A 93 -5.88 21.88 5.97
C GLY A 93 -6.98 21.61 4.94
N VAL A 94 -7.72 22.62 4.54
CA VAL A 94 -8.81 22.50 3.55
C VAL A 94 -8.31 22.03 2.19
N SER A 95 -9.21 21.51 1.36
CA SER A 95 -8.87 21.14 -0.01
C SER A 95 -8.38 22.38 -0.79
N GLY A 96 -7.31 22.23 -1.58
CA GLY A 96 -6.71 23.35 -2.30
C GLY A 96 -5.78 24.25 -1.46
N SER A 97 -5.56 24.00 -0.16
CA SER A 97 -4.67 24.83 0.68
C SER A 97 -3.17 24.72 0.34
N GLY A 98 -2.78 23.86 -0.59
CA GLY A 98 -1.39 23.72 -1.04
C GLY A 98 -0.61 22.57 -0.38
N LYS A 99 -1.26 21.64 0.35
CA LYS A 99 -0.60 20.50 1.01
C LYS A 99 0.25 19.66 0.06
N SER A 100 -0.31 19.25 -1.07
CA SER A 100 0.43 18.44 -2.06
C SER A 100 1.56 19.24 -2.71
N THR A 101 1.38 20.55 -2.92
CA THR A 101 2.45 21.44 -3.41
C THR A 101 3.59 21.53 -2.39
N LEU A 102 3.27 21.71 -1.11
CA LEU A 102 4.28 21.79 -0.04
C LEU A 102 5.03 20.46 0.12
N ILE A 103 4.31 19.34 0.18
CA ILE A 103 4.89 18.04 0.51
C ILE A 103 5.40 17.32 -0.74
N ASN A 104 4.55 17.11 -1.76
CA ASN A 104 4.92 16.27 -2.91
C ASN A 104 5.79 17.05 -3.91
N ASP A 105 5.37 18.27 -4.28
CA ASP A 105 6.08 19.03 -5.31
C ASP A 105 7.32 19.76 -4.78
N THR A 106 7.36 20.12 -3.48
CA THR A 106 8.49 20.82 -2.90
C THR A 106 9.33 19.89 -2.02
N LEU A 107 8.86 19.50 -0.84
CA LEU A 107 9.63 18.76 0.15
C LEU A 107 10.18 17.42 -0.40
N PHE A 108 9.29 16.56 -0.92
CA PHE A 108 9.69 15.24 -1.44
C PHE A 108 10.72 15.37 -2.57
N ARG A 109 10.44 16.21 -3.57
CA ARG A 109 11.35 16.38 -4.71
C ARG A 109 12.71 16.91 -4.29
N LEU A 110 12.75 17.87 -3.34
CA LEU A 110 14.01 18.38 -2.79
C LEU A 110 14.82 17.29 -2.11
N VAL A 111 14.21 16.58 -1.17
CA VAL A 111 14.89 15.51 -0.44
C VAL A 111 15.33 14.40 -1.38
N ALA A 112 14.49 14.04 -2.38
CA ALA A 112 14.82 13.05 -3.38
C ALA A 112 15.99 13.49 -4.30
N GLN A 113 16.08 14.77 -4.65
CA GLN A 113 17.22 15.30 -5.41
C GLN A 113 18.54 15.20 -4.62
N GLN A 114 18.52 15.60 -3.37
CA GLN A 114 19.72 15.67 -2.53
C GLN A 114 20.21 14.28 -2.08
N ILE A 115 19.28 13.39 -1.71
CA ILE A 115 19.61 12.08 -1.13
C ILE A 115 19.59 10.99 -2.19
N ASN A 116 18.51 10.90 -2.98
CA ASN A 116 18.31 9.80 -3.95
C ASN A 116 18.84 10.15 -5.36
N ARG A 117 19.41 11.35 -5.56
CA ARG A 117 19.89 11.84 -6.87
C ARG A 117 18.81 11.86 -7.95
N ALA A 118 17.57 12.16 -7.57
CA ALA A 118 16.47 12.28 -8.51
C ALA A 118 16.66 13.53 -9.40
N THR A 119 16.15 13.46 -10.64
CA THR A 119 16.30 14.54 -11.62
C THR A 119 15.09 15.49 -11.68
N THR A 120 13.97 15.12 -11.03
CA THR A 120 12.73 15.92 -11.06
C THR A 120 12.91 17.20 -10.26
N ALA A 121 12.67 18.34 -10.90
CA ALA A 121 12.78 19.64 -10.25
C ALA A 121 11.72 19.82 -9.16
N ALA A 122 12.13 20.39 -8.03
CA ALA A 122 11.23 20.80 -6.97
C ALA A 122 10.53 22.11 -7.30
N ALA A 123 9.37 22.36 -6.68
CA ALA A 123 8.72 23.67 -6.75
C ALA A 123 9.58 24.73 -6.03
N PRO A 124 9.39 26.04 -6.35
CA PRO A 124 10.24 27.10 -5.82
C PRO A 124 10.22 27.20 -4.29
N TYR A 125 11.39 27.41 -3.70
CA TYR A 125 11.63 27.53 -2.25
C TYR A 125 12.86 28.41 -2.01
N LYS A 126 13.10 28.77 -0.74
CA LYS A 126 14.28 29.55 -0.36
C LYS A 126 15.42 28.64 0.11
N GLU A 127 15.17 27.81 1.11
CA GLU A 127 16.20 26.97 1.74
C GLU A 127 15.58 25.71 2.35
N ILE A 128 16.40 24.65 2.46
CA ILE A 128 16.07 23.45 3.23
C ILE A 128 17.25 23.07 4.12
N THR A 129 16.99 22.78 5.40
CA THR A 129 17.97 22.37 6.40
C THR A 129 17.56 21.09 7.10
N GLY A 130 18.52 20.33 7.68
CA GLY A 130 18.25 19.10 8.41
C GLY A 130 18.27 17.84 7.53
N LEU A 131 18.75 17.93 6.30
CA LEU A 131 18.85 16.79 5.36
C LEU A 131 19.85 15.74 5.84
N GLU A 132 20.83 16.11 6.65
CA GLU A 132 21.85 15.22 7.22
C GLU A 132 21.27 14.15 8.15
N HIS A 133 20.01 14.28 8.56
CA HIS A 133 19.32 13.30 9.38
C HIS A 133 18.75 12.13 8.59
N PHE A 134 18.79 12.19 7.26
CA PHE A 134 18.15 11.22 6.37
C PHE A 134 19.16 10.56 5.43
N ASP A 135 18.99 9.26 5.23
CA ASP A 135 19.73 8.46 4.24
C ASP A 135 18.87 8.09 3.02
N SER A 136 17.56 8.23 3.14
CA SER A 136 16.61 7.90 2.07
C SER A 136 15.29 8.65 2.23
N VAL A 137 14.60 8.91 1.13
CA VAL A 137 13.21 9.36 1.12
C VAL A 137 12.38 8.43 0.23
N ILE A 138 11.18 8.08 0.70
CA ILE A 138 10.28 7.14 0.04
C ILE A 138 8.89 7.75 -0.02
N ASP A 139 8.39 7.90 -1.25
CA ASP A 139 6.99 8.28 -1.51
C ASP A 139 6.13 7.02 -1.61
N ILE A 140 5.13 6.93 -0.74
CA ILE A 140 4.12 5.87 -0.75
C ILE A 140 2.80 6.46 -1.26
N SER A 141 2.77 6.71 -2.56
CA SER A 141 1.62 7.28 -3.28
C SER A 141 0.61 6.22 -3.71
N GLN A 142 -0.58 6.66 -4.07
CA GLN A 142 -1.65 5.81 -4.63
C GLN A 142 -1.41 5.42 -6.10
N SER A 143 -0.30 5.83 -6.70
CA SER A 143 0.04 5.44 -8.08
C SER A 143 0.15 3.92 -8.21
N PRO A 144 -0.25 3.34 -9.37
CA PRO A 144 -0.20 1.89 -9.59
C PRO A 144 1.20 1.31 -9.35
N ILE A 145 1.28 0.06 -8.84
CA ILE A 145 2.54 -0.69 -8.67
C ILE A 145 3.13 -1.18 -10.00
N GLY A 146 2.44 -0.96 -11.09
CA GLY A 146 2.86 -1.25 -12.46
C GLY A 146 1.74 -0.98 -13.45
N ARG A 147 2.09 -0.89 -14.73
CA ARG A 147 1.17 -0.51 -15.81
C ARG A 147 0.77 -1.69 -16.71
N THR A 148 1.24 -2.89 -16.42
CA THR A 148 1.01 -4.09 -17.23
C THR A 148 0.39 -5.21 -16.39
N PRO A 149 -0.32 -6.16 -17.01
CA PRO A 149 -0.86 -7.34 -16.32
C PRO A 149 0.20 -8.22 -15.64
N ARG A 150 1.49 -8.08 -16.00
CA ARG A 150 2.62 -8.80 -15.37
C ARG A 150 3.00 -8.27 -14.00
N SER A 151 2.69 -7.01 -13.75
CA SER A 151 2.91 -6.42 -12.42
C SER A 151 1.82 -6.91 -11.47
N ASN A 152 2.21 -7.45 -10.33
CA ASN A 152 1.31 -7.96 -9.30
C ASN A 152 1.96 -7.87 -7.91
N PRO A 153 1.22 -8.10 -6.82
CA PRO A 153 1.74 -8.06 -5.46
C PRO A 153 2.99 -8.94 -5.26
N ALA A 154 2.99 -10.17 -5.78
CA ALA A 154 4.13 -11.09 -5.61
C ALA A 154 5.41 -10.59 -6.28
N THR A 155 5.31 -10.02 -7.50
CA THR A 155 6.49 -9.46 -8.20
C THR A 155 6.97 -8.18 -7.57
N TYR A 156 6.06 -7.28 -7.19
CA TYR A 156 6.42 -5.98 -6.64
C TYR A 156 7.11 -6.06 -5.29
N THR A 157 6.64 -6.94 -4.40
CA THR A 157 7.23 -7.16 -3.07
C THR A 157 8.49 -8.03 -3.11
N GLY A 158 8.82 -8.60 -4.27
CA GLY A 158 9.91 -9.56 -4.42
C GLY A 158 9.61 -10.93 -3.79
N LEU A 159 8.36 -11.23 -3.50
CA LEU A 159 7.90 -12.54 -3.01
C LEU A 159 8.03 -13.61 -4.08
N PHE A 160 7.88 -13.24 -5.35
CA PHE A 160 7.89 -14.18 -6.47
C PHE A 160 9.24 -14.88 -6.68
N THR A 161 10.35 -14.25 -6.29
CA THR A 161 11.69 -14.87 -6.42
C THR A 161 11.83 -16.12 -5.54
N PRO A 162 11.64 -16.07 -4.20
CA PRO A 162 11.70 -17.28 -3.39
C PRO A 162 10.61 -18.31 -3.75
N LEU A 163 9.44 -17.90 -4.23
CA LEU A 163 8.43 -18.84 -4.73
C LEU A 163 8.96 -19.64 -5.93
N ARG A 164 9.61 -19.00 -6.90
CA ARG A 164 10.20 -19.71 -8.05
C ARG A 164 11.35 -20.63 -7.64
N GLU A 165 12.14 -20.25 -6.64
CA GLU A 165 13.23 -21.07 -6.09
C GLU A 165 12.70 -22.39 -5.52
N ILE A 166 11.65 -22.36 -4.67
CA ILE A 166 11.10 -23.59 -4.09
C ILE A 166 10.47 -24.52 -5.13
N PHE A 167 9.87 -23.98 -6.20
CA PHE A 167 9.38 -24.81 -7.30
C PHE A 167 10.51 -25.50 -8.06
N ALA A 168 11.63 -24.79 -8.30
CA ALA A 168 12.81 -25.36 -8.96
C ALA A 168 13.51 -26.41 -8.09
N GLU A 169 13.33 -26.36 -6.77
CA GLU A 169 13.90 -27.32 -5.82
C GLU A 169 13.10 -28.63 -5.71
N THR A 170 11.89 -28.70 -6.28
CA THR A 170 11.10 -29.93 -6.28
C THR A 170 11.83 -31.06 -7.03
N GLN A 171 11.62 -32.31 -6.60
CA GLN A 171 12.28 -33.48 -7.22
C GLN A 171 11.98 -33.55 -8.73
N GLU A 172 10.74 -33.29 -9.11
CA GLU A 172 10.30 -33.34 -10.51
C GLU A 172 10.94 -32.23 -11.35
N ALA A 173 11.01 -31.00 -10.84
CA ALA A 173 11.67 -29.89 -11.52
C ALA A 173 13.16 -30.18 -11.73
N ARG A 174 13.83 -30.74 -10.71
CA ARG A 174 15.25 -31.12 -10.80
C ARG A 174 15.48 -32.23 -11.83
N SER A 175 14.63 -33.26 -11.86
CA SER A 175 14.74 -34.36 -12.83
C SER A 175 14.56 -33.89 -14.27
N ARG A 176 13.76 -32.82 -14.49
CA ARG A 176 13.56 -32.19 -15.80
C ARG A 176 14.58 -31.07 -16.11
N GLY A 177 15.50 -30.78 -15.20
CA GLY A 177 16.50 -29.71 -15.35
C GLY A 177 15.89 -28.30 -15.29
N TYR A 178 14.72 -28.14 -14.67
CA TYR A 178 14.03 -26.85 -14.56
C TYR A 178 14.66 -25.97 -13.48
N LYS A 179 15.11 -24.79 -13.90
CA LYS A 179 15.68 -23.76 -13.03
C LYS A 179 14.60 -22.71 -12.63
N PRO A 180 14.84 -21.83 -11.66
CA PRO A 180 13.88 -20.79 -11.25
C PRO A 180 13.33 -19.93 -12.39
N GLY A 181 14.09 -19.73 -13.47
CA GLY A 181 13.63 -19.02 -14.67
C GLY A 181 12.46 -19.69 -15.37
N ARG A 182 12.34 -21.03 -15.29
CA ARG A 182 11.20 -21.79 -15.85
C ARG A 182 9.87 -21.36 -15.26
N PHE A 183 9.87 -21.00 -13.99
CA PHE A 183 8.67 -20.57 -13.24
C PHE A 183 8.43 -19.07 -13.31
N SER A 184 9.11 -18.35 -14.20
CA SER A 184 8.88 -16.93 -14.46
C SER A 184 8.01 -16.74 -15.70
N PHE A 185 6.89 -16.06 -15.55
CA PHE A 185 6.05 -15.69 -16.70
C PHE A 185 6.65 -14.55 -17.55
N ASN A 186 7.76 -13.93 -17.10
CA ASN A 186 8.47 -12.88 -17.85
C ASN A 186 9.56 -13.43 -18.79
N VAL A 187 9.92 -14.72 -18.65
CA VAL A 187 11.05 -15.32 -19.38
C VAL A 187 10.52 -16.46 -20.27
N LYS A 188 11.08 -16.57 -21.47
CA LYS A 188 10.78 -17.70 -22.39
C LYS A 188 11.13 -19.05 -21.76
N GLY A 189 10.42 -20.08 -22.16
CA GLY A 189 10.65 -21.48 -21.79
C GLY A 189 9.57 -22.06 -20.89
N GLY A 190 9.06 -21.34 -19.88
CA GLY A 190 7.99 -21.83 -19.00
C GLY A 190 6.67 -21.11 -19.16
N ARG A 191 6.68 -19.91 -19.74
CA ARG A 191 5.47 -19.10 -19.96
C ARG A 191 4.64 -19.60 -21.15
N CYS A 192 3.38 -19.26 -21.18
CA CYS A 192 2.55 -19.36 -22.37
C CYS A 192 3.08 -18.38 -23.42
N GLU A 193 3.42 -18.87 -24.60
CA GLU A 193 3.97 -18.00 -25.66
C GLU A 193 2.87 -17.22 -26.42
N ALA A 194 1.62 -17.73 -26.45
CA ALA A 194 0.50 -17.00 -27.07
C ALA A 194 0.24 -15.64 -26.40
N CYS A 195 0.15 -15.61 -25.05
CA CYS A 195 0.00 -14.37 -24.30
C CYS A 195 1.32 -13.83 -23.73
N GLN A 196 2.44 -14.48 -24.03
CA GLN A 196 3.77 -14.13 -23.53
C GLN A 196 3.86 -14.01 -21.99
N GLY A 197 3.01 -14.75 -21.25
CA GLY A 197 2.94 -14.77 -19.81
C GLY A 197 2.00 -13.73 -19.18
N ASP A 198 1.29 -12.94 -19.97
CA ASP A 198 0.30 -11.98 -19.46
C ASP A 198 -0.94 -12.66 -18.89
N GLY A 199 -1.26 -13.88 -19.36
CA GLY A 199 -2.50 -14.59 -19.04
C GLY A 199 -3.71 -14.02 -19.76
N MET A 200 -3.57 -12.84 -20.35
CA MET A 200 -4.59 -12.10 -21.08
C MET A 200 -4.07 -11.65 -22.45
N ILE A 201 -4.96 -11.46 -23.39
CA ILE A 201 -4.68 -10.87 -24.70
C ILE A 201 -5.30 -9.48 -24.73
N LYS A 202 -4.51 -8.48 -25.08
CA LYS A 202 -4.97 -7.11 -25.26
C LYS A 202 -5.67 -7.01 -26.63
N VAL A 203 -6.93 -6.60 -26.61
CA VAL A 203 -7.69 -6.26 -27.83
C VAL A 203 -7.71 -4.74 -27.93
N GLU A 204 -6.97 -4.21 -28.90
CA GLU A 204 -6.91 -2.75 -29.14
C GLU A 204 -8.18 -2.29 -29.84
N MET A 205 -8.84 -1.30 -29.27
CA MET A 205 -10.04 -0.68 -29.80
C MET A 205 -9.72 0.77 -30.14
N HIS A 206 -9.69 1.11 -31.43
CA HIS A 206 -9.22 2.42 -31.92
C HIS A 206 -9.88 3.66 -31.31
N PHE A 207 -11.12 3.56 -30.83
CA PHE A 207 -11.88 4.69 -30.25
C PHE A 207 -12.40 4.42 -28.83
N LEU A 208 -12.11 3.25 -28.26
CA LEU A 208 -12.54 2.82 -26.93
C LEU A 208 -11.31 2.38 -26.11
N PRO A 209 -11.40 2.36 -24.78
CA PRO A 209 -10.33 1.78 -23.95
C PRO A 209 -10.04 0.33 -24.35
N ASP A 210 -8.77 -0.03 -24.35
CA ASP A 210 -8.31 -1.38 -24.64
C ASP A 210 -8.99 -2.40 -23.71
N VAL A 211 -9.43 -3.53 -24.26
CA VAL A 211 -10.05 -4.62 -23.51
C VAL A 211 -9.06 -5.78 -23.35
N TYR A 212 -8.99 -6.33 -22.15
CA TYR A 212 -8.18 -7.51 -21.87
C TYR A 212 -9.07 -8.73 -21.73
N VAL A 213 -8.85 -9.75 -22.58
CA VAL A 213 -9.58 -11.02 -22.54
C VAL A 213 -8.64 -12.15 -22.09
N PRO A 214 -9.12 -13.16 -21.35
CA PRO A 214 -8.31 -14.32 -20.99
C PRO A 214 -7.69 -14.99 -22.22
N CYS A 215 -6.44 -15.38 -22.14
CA CYS A 215 -5.76 -16.12 -23.21
C CYS A 215 -6.40 -17.49 -23.41
N ASP A 216 -6.79 -17.81 -24.64
CA ASP A 216 -7.46 -19.09 -24.95
C ASP A 216 -6.55 -20.31 -24.75
N ASP A 217 -5.25 -20.19 -24.98
CA ASP A 217 -4.30 -21.29 -24.82
C ASP A 217 -4.07 -21.67 -23.37
N CYS A 218 -3.75 -20.69 -22.53
CA CYS A 218 -3.43 -20.96 -21.13
C CYS A 218 -4.61 -20.73 -20.17
N LYS A 219 -5.77 -20.28 -20.66
CA LYS A 219 -6.97 -19.97 -19.85
C LYS A 219 -6.66 -19.08 -18.62
N GLY A 220 -5.83 -18.06 -18.84
CA GLY A 220 -5.42 -17.14 -17.79
C GLY A 220 -4.23 -17.61 -16.93
N LYS A 221 -3.78 -18.85 -17.07
CA LYS A 221 -2.76 -19.46 -16.18
C LYS A 221 -1.32 -18.96 -16.39
N ARG A 222 -1.03 -18.19 -17.46
CA ARG A 222 0.27 -17.57 -17.74
C ARG A 222 1.40 -18.52 -18.19
N TYR A 223 1.29 -19.82 -17.96
CA TYR A 223 2.34 -20.83 -18.18
C TYR A 223 1.93 -21.86 -19.21
N ASN A 224 2.93 -22.53 -19.78
CA ASN A 224 2.72 -23.70 -20.60
C ASN A 224 2.39 -24.93 -19.74
N ARG A 225 1.88 -26.00 -20.41
CA ARG A 225 1.39 -27.21 -19.75
C ARG A 225 2.48 -27.89 -18.93
N GLU A 226 3.68 -28.01 -19.46
CA GLU A 226 4.79 -28.73 -18.82
C GLU A 226 5.25 -28.03 -17.52
N THR A 227 5.19 -26.70 -17.46
CA THR A 227 5.48 -25.95 -16.24
C THR A 227 4.40 -26.15 -15.18
N LEU A 228 3.12 -26.23 -15.61
CA LEU A 228 1.99 -26.44 -14.70
C LEU A 228 1.90 -27.86 -14.14
N GLU A 229 2.60 -28.81 -14.70
CA GLU A 229 2.72 -30.19 -14.16
C GLU A 229 3.52 -30.21 -12.85
N ILE A 230 4.48 -29.29 -12.69
CA ILE A 230 5.30 -29.21 -11.47
C ILE A 230 4.45 -28.72 -10.31
N ARG A 231 4.43 -29.47 -9.23
CA ARG A 231 3.65 -29.17 -8.03
C ARG A 231 4.53 -29.07 -6.77
N TYR A 232 4.25 -28.07 -5.97
CA TYR A 232 4.79 -27.93 -4.62
C TYR A 232 3.63 -28.03 -3.62
N ARG A 233 3.68 -29.03 -2.73
CA ARG A 233 2.60 -29.32 -1.77
C ARG A 233 1.20 -29.38 -2.40
N GLY A 234 1.10 -29.98 -3.59
CA GLY A 234 -0.16 -30.14 -4.31
C GLY A 234 -0.55 -29.00 -5.24
N TYR A 235 0.09 -27.83 -5.17
CA TYR A 235 -0.23 -26.65 -5.98
C TYR A 235 0.82 -26.41 -7.06
N ASN A 236 0.41 -26.05 -8.27
CA ASN A 236 1.30 -25.53 -9.30
C ASN A 236 1.52 -24.02 -9.12
N ILE A 237 2.48 -23.45 -9.86
CA ILE A 237 2.84 -22.04 -9.71
C ILE A 237 1.71 -21.05 -10.05
N SER A 238 0.81 -21.41 -10.99
CA SER A 238 -0.36 -20.59 -11.32
C SER A 238 -1.39 -20.61 -10.19
N GLU A 239 -1.67 -21.79 -9.61
CA GLU A 239 -2.57 -21.93 -8.48
C GLU A 239 -2.06 -21.17 -7.26
N VAL A 240 -0.74 -21.12 -7.03
CA VAL A 240 -0.14 -20.27 -5.97
C VAL A 240 -0.35 -18.80 -6.24
N LEU A 241 -0.23 -18.34 -7.48
CA LEU A 241 -0.50 -16.93 -7.82
C LEU A 241 -1.98 -16.55 -7.65
N GLU A 242 -2.90 -17.51 -7.76
CA GLU A 242 -4.33 -17.30 -7.52
C GLU A 242 -4.72 -17.35 -6.02
N MET A 243 -3.84 -17.82 -5.13
CA MET A 243 -4.08 -17.80 -3.69
C MET A 243 -4.25 -16.37 -3.20
N THR A 244 -5.15 -16.18 -2.23
CA THR A 244 -5.16 -14.97 -1.43
C THR A 244 -3.88 -14.88 -0.59
N ILE A 245 -3.55 -13.68 -0.11
CA ILE A 245 -2.40 -13.50 0.79
C ILE A 245 -2.60 -14.32 2.05
N GLU A 246 -3.83 -14.42 2.57
CA GLU A 246 -4.18 -15.23 3.74
C GLU A 246 -3.91 -16.72 3.52
N ASP A 247 -4.43 -17.30 2.42
CA ASP A 247 -4.19 -18.69 2.07
C ASP A 247 -2.70 -19.00 1.88
N ALA A 248 -1.98 -18.07 1.24
CA ALA A 248 -0.55 -18.19 1.03
C ALA A 248 0.23 -18.13 2.35
N CYS A 249 -0.20 -17.29 3.31
CA CYS A 249 0.40 -17.24 4.65
C CYS A 249 0.34 -18.61 5.33
N GLU A 250 -0.81 -19.26 5.30
CA GLU A 250 -0.97 -20.60 5.90
C GLU A 250 -0.14 -21.65 5.16
N GLN A 251 -0.16 -21.62 3.82
CA GLN A 251 0.56 -22.60 2.98
C GLN A 251 2.08 -22.51 3.12
N PHE A 252 2.63 -21.28 3.28
CA PHE A 252 4.07 -21.02 3.28
C PHE A 252 4.64 -20.60 4.65
N LYS A 253 3.88 -20.76 5.74
CA LYS A 253 4.27 -20.34 7.10
C LYS A 253 5.65 -20.85 7.55
N ASN A 254 6.03 -22.04 7.09
CA ASN A 254 7.30 -22.68 7.47
C ASN A 254 8.49 -22.24 6.60
N ILE A 255 8.33 -21.28 5.70
CA ILE A 255 9.38 -20.79 4.80
C ILE A 255 9.66 -19.32 5.14
N PRO A 256 10.67 -19.00 5.99
CA PRO A 256 10.88 -17.65 6.53
C PRO A 256 11.06 -16.56 5.47
N LYS A 257 11.69 -16.87 4.32
CA LYS A 257 11.87 -15.92 3.21
C LYS A 257 10.54 -15.51 2.55
N ILE A 258 9.50 -16.34 2.68
CA ILE A 258 8.18 -16.14 2.10
C ILE A 258 7.23 -15.61 3.18
N SER A 259 7.14 -16.29 4.35
CA SER A 259 6.20 -15.97 5.42
C SER A 259 6.34 -14.52 5.89
N LYS A 260 7.59 -14.05 6.12
CA LYS A 260 7.85 -12.66 6.55
C LYS A 260 7.26 -11.61 5.59
N LYS A 261 7.34 -11.85 4.28
CA LYS A 261 6.78 -10.91 3.29
C LYS A 261 5.24 -10.99 3.23
N LEU A 262 4.69 -12.18 3.39
CA LEU A 262 3.24 -12.38 3.47
C LEU A 262 2.66 -11.75 4.74
N GLU A 263 3.33 -11.92 5.88
CA GLU A 263 2.95 -11.29 7.15
C GLU A 263 2.88 -9.76 7.04
N THR A 264 3.86 -9.10 6.38
CA THR A 264 3.78 -7.65 6.17
C THR A 264 2.60 -7.23 5.29
N LEU A 265 2.21 -8.06 4.30
CA LEU A 265 1.02 -7.83 3.49
C LEU A 265 -0.27 -8.02 4.31
N MET A 266 -0.30 -8.99 5.23
CA MET A 266 -1.41 -9.19 6.18
C MET A 266 -1.53 -8.01 7.14
N GLU A 267 -0.41 -7.53 7.70
CA GLU A 267 -0.37 -6.39 8.64
C GLU A 267 -0.98 -5.12 8.06
N VAL A 268 -0.77 -4.86 6.76
CA VAL A 268 -1.37 -3.71 6.08
C VAL A 268 -2.82 -3.94 5.62
N GLY A 269 -3.45 -5.04 6.02
CA GLY A 269 -4.87 -5.31 5.74
C GLY A 269 -5.16 -5.79 4.31
N LEU A 270 -4.24 -6.50 3.68
CA LEU A 270 -4.38 -7.01 2.30
C LEU A 270 -4.62 -8.53 2.22
N SER A 271 -5.20 -9.14 3.28
CA SER A 271 -5.44 -10.59 3.36
C SER A 271 -6.17 -11.17 2.16
N TYR A 272 -7.14 -10.44 1.63
CA TYR A 272 -8.07 -10.86 0.56
C TYR A 272 -7.52 -10.74 -0.85
N ILE A 273 -6.42 -10.02 -1.07
CA ILE A 273 -5.83 -9.83 -2.41
C ILE A 273 -5.10 -11.08 -2.84
N ARG A 274 -5.20 -11.43 -4.13
CA ARG A 274 -4.45 -12.55 -4.70
C ARG A 274 -3.02 -12.17 -5.00
N LEU A 275 -2.08 -13.10 -4.81
CA LEU A 275 -0.65 -12.89 -5.07
C LEU A 275 -0.35 -12.44 -6.51
N GLY A 276 -1.03 -13.05 -7.47
CA GLY A 276 -0.90 -12.77 -8.91
C GLY A 276 -1.88 -11.74 -9.45
N GLN A 277 -2.66 -11.05 -8.61
CA GLN A 277 -3.64 -10.06 -9.05
C GLN A 277 -2.95 -8.95 -9.85
N SER A 278 -3.48 -8.67 -11.05
CA SER A 278 -2.90 -7.63 -11.92
C SER A 278 -2.90 -6.27 -11.24
N ALA A 279 -1.81 -5.53 -11.36
CA ALA A 279 -1.69 -4.17 -10.88
C ALA A 279 -2.77 -3.22 -11.43
N THR A 280 -3.29 -3.51 -12.62
CA THR A 280 -4.33 -2.72 -13.28
C THR A 280 -5.72 -2.89 -12.68
N THR A 281 -5.92 -3.92 -11.84
CA THR A 281 -7.19 -4.20 -11.14
C THR A 281 -7.16 -3.78 -9.66
N LEU A 282 -6.02 -3.29 -9.18
CA LEU A 282 -5.88 -2.81 -7.82
C LEU A 282 -6.39 -1.38 -7.71
N SER A 283 -7.07 -1.08 -6.61
CA SER A 283 -7.38 0.30 -6.22
C SER A 283 -6.11 1.07 -5.84
N GLY A 284 -6.17 2.41 -5.86
CA GLY A 284 -5.04 3.25 -5.43
C GLY A 284 -4.60 2.96 -3.99
N GLY A 285 -5.55 2.76 -3.08
CA GLY A 285 -5.26 2.41 -1.69
C GLY A 285 -4.61 1.02 -1.53
N GLU A 286 -5.01 0.02 -2.32
CA GLU A 286 -4.37 -1.30 -2.33
C GLU A 286 -2.93 -1.22 -2.85
N ALA A 287 -2.72 -0.48 -3.96
CA ALA A 287 -1.39 -0.24 -4.51
C ALA A 287 -0.47 0.44 -3.49
N GLN A 288 -0.97 1.43 -2.77
CA GLN A 288 -0.26 2.15 -1.73
C GLN A 288 0.14 1.22 -0.57
N ARG A 289 -0.79 0.38 -0.08
CA ARG A 289 -0.52 -0.58 0.99
C ARG A 289 0.47 -1.67 0.58
N ILE A 290 0.46 -2.11 -0.69
CA ILE A 290 1.48 -3.02 -1.21
C ILE A 290 2.87 -2.37 -1.20
N LYS A 291 2.97 -1.08 -1.57
CA LYS A 291 4.22 -0.33 -1.46
C LYS A 291 4.69 -0.25 -0.02
N LEU A 292 3.79 0.05 0.91
CA LEU A 292 4.08 0.10 2.34
C LEU A 292 4.59 -1.26 2.87
N ALA A 293 3.91 -2.37 2.54
CA ALA A 293 4.33 -3.71 2.92
C ALA A 293 5.74 -4.06 2.41
N LYS A 294 6.07 -3.64 1.18
CA LYS A 294 7.42 -3.82 0.63
C LYS A 294 8.47 -3.09 1.47
N GLU A 295 8.20 -1.85 1.87
CA GLU A 295 9.14 -1.08 2.70
C GLU A 295 9.30 -1.69 4.09
N LEU A 296 8.20 -2.11 4.73
CA LEU A 296 8.24 -2.83 6.02
C LEU A 296 9.04 -4.12 5.98
N SER A 297 9.05 -4.81 4.83
CA SER A 297 9.80 -6.06 4.68
C SER A 297 11.31 -5.86 4.58
N LYS A 298 11.79 -4.63 4.37
CA LYS A 298 13.21 -4.27 4.32
C LYS A 298 13.77 -4.08 5.73
N ARG A 299 15.08 -4.15 5.86
CA ARG A 299 15.77 -3.75 7.09
C ARG A 299 15.75 -2.22 7.19
N SER A 300 15.16 -1.70 8.26
CA SER A 300 15.14 -0.25 8.51
C SER A 300 16.52 0.24 8.92
N THR A 301 16.92 1.40 8.40
CA THR A 301 18.11 2.15 8.84
C THR A 301 17.80 3.06 10.02
N GLY A 302 16.50 3.41 10.21
CA GLY A 302 16.05 4.36 11.22
C GLY A 302 16.25 5.82 10.83
N SER A 303 16.64 6.10 9.59
CA SER A 303 16.90 7.45 9.07
C SER A 303 16.18 7.71 7.74
N THR A 304 15.06 7.02 7.49
CA THR A 304 14.26 7.19 6.27
C THR A 304 13.12 8.16 6.50
N LEU A 305 12.91 9.06 5.54
CA LEU A 305 11.72 9.92 5.45
C LEU A 305 10.66 9.21 4.60
N TYR A 306 9.54 8.85 5.21
CA TYR A 306 8.36 8.32 4.51
C TYR A 306 7.34 9.43 4.29
N ILE A 307 6.85 9.56 3.07
CA ILE A 307 5.79 10.49 2.70
C ILE A 307 4.60 9.69 2.20
N LEU A 308 3.43 9.94 2.77
CA LEU A 308 2.18 9.29 2.41
C LEU A 308 1.11 10.34 2.09
N ASP A 309 0.44 10.18 0.97
CA ASP A 309 -0.64 11.07 0.55
C ASP A 309 -1.98 10.35 0.71
N GLU A 310 -2.83 10.86 1.61
CA GLU A 310 -4.16 10.36 1.96
C GLU A 310 -4.25 8.83 2.10
N PRO A 311 -3.43 8.19 2.93
CA PRO A 311 -3.33 6.72 2.98
C PRO A 311 -4.59 6.04 3.51
N THR A 312 -5.54 6.78 4.08
CA THR A 312 -6.77 6.23 4.64
C THR A 312 -7.99 6.35 3.73
N THR A 313 -7.82 6.95 2.54
CA THR A 313 -8.91 7.12 1.58
C THR A 313 -9.52 5.79 1.18
N GLY A 314 -10.85 5.68 1.32
CA GLY A 314 -11.62 4.47 0.98
C GLY A 314 -11.45 3.30 1.95
N LEU A 315 -10.81 3.50 3.11
CA LEU A 315 -10.67 2.46 4.13
C LEU A 315 -11.80 2.51 5.16
N HIS A 316 -12.19 1.32 5.62
CA HIS A 316 -13.03 1.18 6.81
C HIS A 316 -12.23 1.54 8.07
N PHE A 317 -12.89 2.01 9.13
CA PHE A 317 -12.25 2.41 10.41
C PHE A 317 -11.32 1.33 10.98
N HIS A 318 -11.70 0.07 10.86
CA HIS A 318 -10.90 -1.06 11.32
C HIS A 318 -9.55 -1.18 10.55
N ASP A 319 -9.57 -0.95 9.24
CA ASP A 319 -8.37 -1.00 8.41
C ASP A 319 -7.49 0.22 8.65
N ILE A 320 -8.10 1.38 8.94
CA ILE A 320 -7.37 2.58 9.36
C ILE A 320 -6.63 2.32 10.68
N ALA A 321 -7.26 1.69 11.65
CA ALA A 321 -6.61 1.35 12.93
C ALA A 321 -5.36 0.49 12.71
N LYS A 322 -5.46 -0.57 11.90
CA LYS A 322 -4.32 -1.43 11.53
C LYS A 322 -3.21 -0.64 10.80
N LEU A 323 -3.59 0.20 9.84
CA LEU A 323 -2.64 1.03 9.11
C LEU A 323 -1.88 1.96 10.06
N MET A 324 -2.57 2.57 11.03
CA MET A 324 -1.93 3.45 12.02
C MET A 324 -0.94 2.70 12.91
N GLU A 325 -1.23 1.48 13.33
CA GLU A 325 -0.27 0.62 14.06
C GLU A 325 1.00 0.38 13.25
N VAL A 326 0.85 0.12 11.96
CA VAL A 326 1.98 -0.08 11.03
C VAL A 326 2.83 1.18 10.89
N LEU A 327 2.21 2.34 10.71
CA LEU A 327 2.92 3.62 10.58
C LEU A 327 3.63 4.01 11.89
N GLN A 328 3.02 3.71 13.03
CA GLN A 328 3.66 3.90 14.34
C GLN A 328 4.87 2.96 14.51
N LYS A 329 4.78 1.69 14.08
CA LYS A 329 5.95 0.78 14.08
C LYS A 329 7.10 1.33 13.22
N LEU A 330 6.82 1.91 12.04
CA LEU A 330 7.85 2.55 11.20
C LEU A 330 8.52 3.73 11.92
N ARG A 331 7.72 4.61 12.54
CA ARG A 331 8.22 5.72 13.34
C ARG A 331 9.09 5.23 14.51
N ASP A 332 8.63 4.22 15.24
CA ASP A 332 9.30 3.69 16.42
C ASP A 332 10.65 3.03 16.10
N GLN A 333 10.87 2.66 14.84
CA GLN A 333 12.17 2.24 14.32
C GLN A 333 13.14 3.41 14.07
N GLY A 334 12.75 4.64 14.39
CA GLY A 334 13.56 5.86 14.23
C GLY A 334 13.25 6.67 12.97
N ASN A 335 12.41 6.18 12.08
CA ASN A 335 12.07 6.85 10.83
C ASN A 335 11.16 8.06 11.06
N THR A 336 11.18 9.00 10.13
CA THR A 336 10.26 10.13 10.08
C THR A 336 9.12 9.81 9.12
N VAL A 337 7.89 10.03 9.56
CA VAL A 337 6.69 9.76 8.77
C VAL A 337 5.91 11.05 8.58
N VAL A 338 5.72 11.49 7.35
CA VAL A 338 4.90 12.66 7.00
C VAL A 338 3.67 12.18 6.24
N ILE A 339 2.49 12.52 6.72
CA ILE A 339 1.21 12.06 6.17
C ILE A 339 0.37 13.28 5.82
N ILE A 340 -0.09 13.39 4.57
CA ILE A 340 -1.15 14.32 4.21
C ILE A 340 -2.47 13.64 4.54
N GLU A 341 -3.30 14.23 5.39
CA GLU A 341 -4.56 13.63 5.84
C GLU A 341 -5.66 14.64 6.15
N HIS A 342 -6.90 14.18 5.94
CA HIS A 342 -8.12 14.89 6.28
C HIS A 342 -8.94 14.19 7.37
N ASN A 343 -8.64 12.92 7.64
CA ASN A 343 -9.34 12.13 8.65
C ASN A 343 -8.92 12.56 10.05
N LEU A 344 -9.84 13.16 10.79
CA LEU A 344 -9.59 13.69 12.14
C LEU A 344 -9.12 12.61 13.12
N ASP A 345 -9.60 11.37 13.01
CA ASP A 345 -9.17 10.30 13.89
C ASP A 345 -7.72 9.90 13.66
N VAL A 346 -7.23 10.03 12.42
CA VAL A 346 -5.81 9.85 12.08
C VAL A 346 -4.99 11.04 12.56
N ILE A 347 -5.44 12.26 12.29
CA ILE A 347 -4.74 13.50 12.71
C ILE A 347 -4.54 13.52 14.22
N LYS A 348 -5.53 13.07 15.00
CA LYS A 348 -5.43 12.93 16.46
C LYS A 348 -4.34 11.96 16.91
N THR A 349 -3.85 11.06 16.08
CA THR A 349 -2.78 10.10 16.44
C THR A 349 -1.37 10.66 16.21
N ALA A 350 -1.24 11.77 15.47
CA ALA A 350 0.04 12.36 15.11
C ALA A 350 0.81 12.91 16.33
N ASP A 351 2.14 12.86 16.25
CA ASP A 351 3.03 13.49 17.22
C ASP A 351 3.15 15.02 16.95
N TRP A 352 3.09 15.41 15.69
CA TRP A 352 3.21 16.78 15.21
C TRP A 352 2.18 17.08 14.11
N ILE A 353 1.68 18.30 14.07
CA ILE A 353 0.70 18.73 13.06
C ILE A 353 1.22 20.00 12.37
N VAL A 354 1.12 20.01 11.05
CA VAL A 354 1.30 21.18 10.20
C VAL A 354 -0.05 21.45 9.53
N ASP A 355 -0.69 22.56 9.90
CA ASP A 355 -1.99 22.95 9.36
C ASP A 355 -1.83 24.09 8.36
N LEU A 356 -2.30 23.88 7.12
CA LEU A 356 -2.24 24.86 6.04
C LEU A 356 -3.62 25.48 5.82
N GLY A 357 -3.67 26.80 5.88
CA GLY A 357 -4.90 27.56 5.72
C GLY A 357 -4.64 29.06 5.62
N PRO A 358 -5.66 29.90 5.90
CA PRO A 358 -7.02 29.54 6.35
C PRO A 358 -7.94 29.05 5.24
N GLU A 359 -7.66 29.33 3.98
CA GLU A 359 -8.52 29.02 2.84
C GLU A 359 -7.78 28.23 1.77
N GLY A 360 -8.53 27.50 0.91
CA GLY A 360 -8.05 26.95 -0.33
C GLY A 360 -8.04 28.05 -1.40
N GLY A 361 -6.98 28.10 -2.23
CA GLY A 361 -6.90 29.14 -3.24
C GLY A 361 -6.29 28.70 -4.52
#